data_f57ef63ef16ab7f94d92e7b3bb67d4d9
#
_entry.id   f57ef63ef16ab7f94d92e7b3bb67d4d9
#
_cell.length_a   1.000
_cell.length_b   1.000
_cell.length_c   1.000
_cell.angle_alpha   90.00
_cell.angle_beta   90.00
_cell.angle_gamma   90.00
#
_symmetry.space_group_name_H-M   'P 1'
#
loop_
_entity.id
_entity.type
_entity.pdbx_description
1 polymer ?
#
loop_
_entity_poly.entity_id
_entity_poly.type
_entity_poly.pdbx_seq_one_letter_code
_entity_poly.pdbx_strand_id
1 'polypeptide(L)'
;MAADKEKTAKLKALQLTLDKLDKTYGKGSVMKLGDVVTEEIDAISSGSLGLDIALGVGGYPRGRVVEIYGPESSGKTTLTLHAIAEAQKAGGIAAFIDAEHAFDKFYAQNLGVDIDNLIISQPDHGEQALEITENLIRSGAIDIVVIDSVAALTPKSEIEGEMGDSK
;
A
#
# COMPACT_ATOMS: atom_id res chain seq x y z
N MET A 1 -7.38 5.58 -51.19
CA MET A 1 -7.57 7.04 -51.35
C MET A 1 -8.91 7.56 -50.79
N ALA A 2 -10.09 6.99 -51.11
CA ALA A 2 -11.36 7.48 -50.55
C ALA A 2 -11.49 7.17 -49.03
N ALA A 3 -11.17 5.96 -48.61
CA ALA A 3 -11.22 5.54 -47.22
C ALA A 3 -10.28 6.35 -46.30
N ASP A 4 -9.11 6.77 -46.82
CA ASP A 4 -8.16 7.58 -46.03
C ASP A 4 -8.66 9.02 -45.84
N LYS A 5 -9.33 9.59 -46.82
CA LYS A 5 -9.95 10.93 -46.70
C LYS A 5 -11.10 10.92 -45.69
N GLU A 6 -11.92 9.86 -45.70
CA GLU A 6 -13.02 9.70 -44.75
C GLU A 6 -12.50 9.52 -43.30
N LYS A 7 -11.46 8.69 -43.11
CA LYS A 7 -10.81 8.50 -41.81
C LYS A 7 -10.21 9.81 -41.27
N THR A 8 -9.57 10.58 -42.15
CA THR A 8 -8.97 11.88 -41.77
C THR A 8 -10.04 12.90 -41.36
N ALA A 9 -11.18 12.93 -42.06
CA ALA A 9 -12.29 13.79 -41.67
C ALA A 9 -12.90 13.42 -40.32
N LYS A 10 -13.08 12.12 -40.07
CA LYS A 10 -13.56 11.62 -38.76
C LYS A 10 -12.59 11.99 -37.62
N LEU A 11 -11.29 11.87 -37.82
CA LEU A 11 -10.28 12.23 -36.82
C LEU A 11 -10.28 13.74 -36.52
N LYS A 12 -10.45 14.61 -37.52
CA LYS A 12 -10.58 16.05 -37.31
C LYS A 12 -11.83 16.40 -36.50
N ALA A 13 -12.98 15.80 -36.80
CA ALA A 13 -14.22 16.02 -36.07
C ALA A 13 -14.07 15.55 -34.60
N LEU A 14 -13.44 14.41 -34.39
CA LEU A 14 -13.15 13.91 -33.05
C LEU A 14 -12.27 14.89 -32.25
N GLN A 15 -11.18 15.38 -32.85
CA GLN A 15 -10.27 16.33 -32.20
C GLN A 15 -11.01 17.62 -31.76
N LEU A 16 -11.86 18.20 -32.64
CA LEU A 16 -12.66 19.37 -32.27
C LEU A 16 -13.60 19.08 -31.09
N THR A 17 -14.14 17.88 -31.01
CA THR A 17 -14.99 17.45 -29.89
C THR A 17 -14.18 17.31 -28.60
N LEU A 18 -12.99 16.70 -28.65
CA LEU A 18 -12.08 16.59 -27.51
C LEU A 18 -11.66 17.94 -26.97
N ASP A 19 -11.29 18.90 -27.87
CA ASP A 19 -10.93 20.25 -27.50
C ASP A 19 -12.09 21.00 -26.81
N LYS A 20 -13.33 20.75 -27.24
CA LYS A 20 -14.52 21.30 -26.60
C LYS A 20 -14.76 20.72 -25.21
N LEU A 21 -14.58 19.42 -25.04
CA LEU A 21 -14.72 18.74 -23.76
C LEU A 21 -13.65 19.20 -22.76
N ASP A 22 -12.41 19.37 -23.21
CA ASP A 22 -11.33 19.90 -22.40
C ASP A 22 -11.61 21.35 -21.90
N LYS A 23 -12.26 22.17 -22.73
CA LYS A 23 -12.67 23.52 -22.33
C LYS A 23 -13.81 23.52 -21.32
N THR A 24 -14.72 22.55 -21.43
CA THR A 24 -15.94 22.48 -20.59
C THR A 24 -15.66 21.83 -19.24
N TYR A 25 -14.88 20.75 -19.23
CA TYR A 25 -14.68 19.91 -18.06
C TYR A 25 -13.25 19.91 -17.51
N GLY A 26 -12.31 20.63 -18.15
CA GLY A 26 -10.91 20.67 -17.81
C GLY A 26 -10.05 19.69 -18.62
N LYS A 27 -8.76 20.05 -18.75
CA LYS A 27 -7.79 19.21 -19.50
C LYS A 27 -7.71 17.82 -18.89
N GLY A 28 -7.74 16.79 -19.75
CA GLY A 28 -7.64 15.40 -19.35
C GLY A 28 -8.96 14.75 -18.96
N SER A 29 -10.10 15.46 -19.14
CA SER A 29 -11.44 14.86 -18.92
C SER A 29 -11.73 13.72 -19.90
N VAL A 30 -11.16 13.78 -21.10
CA VAL A 30 -11.17 12.70 -22.08
C VAL A 30 -9.79 12.60 -22.71
N MET A 31 -9.22 11.40 -22.72
CA MET A 31 -7.89 11.17 -23.29
C MET A 31 -7.83 9.80 -23.98
N LYS A 32 -6.91 9.64 -24.91
CA LYS A 32 -6.61 8.31 -25.45
C LYS A 32 -5.79 7.54 -24.40
N LEU A 33 -6.16 6.32 -24.15
CA LEU A 33 -5.45 5.49 -23.16
C LEU A 33 -3.95 5.31 -23.50
N GLY A 34 -3.59 5.28 -24.79
CA GLY A 34 -2.20 5.20 -25.22
C GLY A 34 -1.38 6.49 -25.00
N ASP A 35 -2.05 7.64 -24.81
CA ASP A 35 -1.39 8.92 -24.53
C ASP A 35 -1.21 9.17 -23.02
N VAL A 36 -1.75 8.27 -22.19
CA VAL A 36 -1.56 8.31 -20.73
C VAL A 36 -0.12 7.91 -20.45
N VAL A 37 0.67 8.86 -19.96
CA VAL A 37 2.03 8.57 -19.45
C VAL A 37 1.85 7.65 -18.24
N THR A 38 2.30 6.42 -18.35
CA THR A 38 2.37 5.51 -17.22
C THR A 38 3.49 6.03 -16.32
N GLU A 39 3.13 6.63 -15.20
CA GLU A 39 4.12 6.97 -14.18
C GLU A 39 4.78 5.68 -13.69
N GLU A 40 6.11 5.68 -13.62
CA GLU A 40 6.82 4.60 -12.94
C GLU A 40 6.42 4.62 -11.46
N ILE A 41 5.86 3.52 -10.98
CA ILE A 41 5.44 3.38 -9.60
C ILE A 41 6.62 2.79 -8.83
N ASP A 42 7.15 3.55 -7.88
CA ASP A 42 8.12 3.04 -6.93
C ASP A 42 7.51 1.91 -6.10
N ALA A 43 8.28 0.84 -5.90
CA ALA A 43 7.85 -0.32 -5.15
C ALA A 43 8.92 -0.76 -4.14
N ILE A 44 8.45 -1.44 -3.09
CA ILE A 44 9.29 -2.16 -2.14
C ILE A 44 9.23 -3.64 -2.52
N SER A 45 10.37 -4.28 -2.75
CA SER A 45 10.41 -5.71 -3.04
C SER A 45 9.74 -6.52 -1.93
N SER A 46 9.04 -7.57 -2.31
CA SER A 46 8.50 -8.55 -1.37
C SER A 46 9.56 -9.52 -0.83
N GLY A 47 10.78 -9.49 -1.38
CA GLY A 47 11.82 -10.49 -1.13
C GLY A 47 11.65 -11.77 -1.95
N SER A 48 10.59 -11.88 -2.73
CA SER A 48 10.32 -13.00 -3.63
C SER A 48 10.23 -12.51 -5.08
N LEU A 49 11.17 -12.96 -5.92
CA LEU A 49 11.19 -12.58 -7.33
C LEU A 49 9.87 -12.96 -8.05
N GLY A 50 9.32 -14.14 -7.74
CA GLY A 50 8.08 -14.59 -8.34
C GLY A 50 6.88 -13.71 -7.96
N LEU A 51 6.79 -13.27 -6.71
CA LEU A 51 5.74 -12.37 -6.25
C LEU A 51 5.92 -10.96 -6.83
N ASP A 52 7.14 -10.44 -6.86
CA ASP A 52 7.44 -9.12 -7.43
C ASP A 52 7.04 -9.04 -8.92
N ILE A 53 7.31 -10.10 -9.69
CA ILE A 53 6.87 -10.20 -11.09
C ILE A 53 5.33 -10.27 -11.18
N ALA A 54 4.70 -11.07 -10.33
CA ALA A 54 3.24 -11.25 -10.34
C ALA A 54 2.49 -9.95 -9.96
N LEU A 55 3.06 -9.10 -9.10
CA LEU A 55 2.51 -7.79 -8.75
C LEU A 55 2.60 -6.76 -9.88
N GLY A 56 3.41 -7.01 -10.88
CA GLY A 56 3.51 -6.19 -12.12
C GLY A 56 4.31 -4.91 -11.99
N VAL A 57 4.56 -4.41 -10.76
CA VAL A 57 5.33 -3.18 -10.50
C VAL A 57 6.65 -3.45 -9.79
N GLY A 58 7.02 -4.72 -9.66
CA GLY A 58 8.30 -5.12 -9.05
C GLY A 58 8.28 -5.21 -7.53
N GLY A 59 7.11 -5.22 -6.90
CA GLY A 59 6.94 -5.32 -5.46
C GLY A 59 5.65 -4.66 -4.97
N TYR A 60 5.62 -4.33 -3.68
CA TYR A 60 4.50 -3.58 -3.08
C TYR A 60 4.60 -2.10 -3.49
N PRO A 61 3.55 -1.52 -4.08
CA PRO A 61 3.60 -0.13 -4.55
C PRO A 61 3.71 0.84 -3.37
N ARG A 62 4.64 1.80 -3.46
CA ARG A 62 4.78 2.86 -2.45
C ARG A 62 3.57 3.78 -2.44
N GLY A 63 3.25 4.33 -1.27
CA GLY A 63 2.14 5.26 -1.10
C GLY A 63 0.76 4.61 -1.25
N ARG A 64 0.67 3.31 -1.07
CA ARG A 64 -0.59 2.55 -1.13
C ARG A 64 -0.77 1.71 0.12
N VAL A 65 -2.03 1.45 0.45
CA VAL A 65 -2.42 0.46 1.44
C VAL A 65 -2.52 -0.89 0.74
N VAL A 66 -1.78 -1.87 1.26
CA VAL A 66 -1.79 -3.25 0.77
C VAL A 66 -2.36 -4.15 1.85
N GLU A 67 -3.42 -4.86 1.54
CA GLU A 67 -4.01 -5.84 2.43
C GLU A 67 -3.53 -7.24 2.07
N ILE A 68 -3.02 -7.97 3.06
CA ILE A 68 -2.62 -9.38 2.94
C ILE A 68 -3.55 -10.18 3.84
N TYR A 69 -4.36 -11.04 3.26
CA TYR A 69 -5.33 -11.86 3.99
C TYR A 69 -5.16 -13.35 3.67
N GLY A 70 -5.63 -14.17 4.57
CA GLY A 70 -5.54 -15.63 4.44
C GLY A 70 -5.72 -16.33 5.79
N PRO A 71 -5.75 -17.67 5.79
CA PRO A 71 -5.87 -18.46 6.99
C PRO A 71 -4.76 -18.17 8.00
N GLU A 72 -4.99 -18.53 9.25
CA GLU A 72 -3.95 -18.52 10.27
C GLU A 72 -2.77 -19.39 9.84
N SER A 73 -1.56 -19.01 10.24
CA SER A 73 -0.31 -19.71 9.90
C SER A 73 -0.03 -19.88 8.39
N SER A 74 -0.62 -19.02 7.55
CA SER A 74 -0.43 -19.07 6.09
C SER A 74 0.79 -18.29 5.58
N GLY A 75 1.55 -17.64 6.46
CA GLY A 75 2.74 -16.87 6.11
C GLY A 75 2.53 -15.38 5.91
N LYS A 76 1.39 -14.81 6.35
CA LYS A 76 1.12 -13.37 6.25
C LYS A 76 2.21 -12.54 6.94
N THR A 77 2.51 -12.82 8.19
CA THR A 77 3.58 -12.16 8.95
C THR A 77 4.94 -12.34 8.28
N THR A 78 5.22 -13.52 7.76
CA THR A 78 6.48 -13.80 7.04
C THR A 78 6.64 -12.88 5.83
N LEU A 79 5.59 -12.69 5.03
CA LEU A 79 5.63 -11.76 3.89
C LEU A 79 5.90 -10.32 4.34
N THR A 80 5.28 -9.87 5.41
CA THR A 80 5.49 -8.51 5.93
C THR A 80 6.89 -8.30 6.47
N LEU A 81 7.47 -9.29 7.15
CA LEU A 81 8.85 -9.23 7.65
C LEU A 81 9.87 -9.19 6.51
N HIS A 82 9.65 -9.94 5.43
CA HIS A 82 10.48 -9.84 4.24
C HIS A 82 10.39 -8.46 3.58
N ALA A 83 9.20 -7.88 3.50
CA ALA A 83 9.02 -6.52 2.98
C ALA A 83 9.77 -5.48 3.82
N ILE A 84 9.73 -5.60 5.15
CA ILE A 84 10.49 -4.76 6.06
C ILE A 84 12.00 -4.91 5.81
N ALA A 85 12.50 -6.15 5.71
CA ALA A 85 13.90 -6.42 5.46
C ALA A 85 14.36 -5.80 4.13
N GLU A 86 13.56 -5.92 3.07
CA GLU A 86 13.88 -5.32 1.77
C GLU A 86 13.84 -3.78 1.81
N ALA A 87 12.88 -3.18 2.51
CA ALA A 87 12.83 -1.73 2.71
C ALA A 87 14.07 -1.23 3.45
N GLN A 88 14.50 -1.91 4.51
CA GLN A 88 15.69 -1.56 5.28
C GLN A 88 16.98 -1.73 4.45
N LYS A 89 17.11 -2.78 3.64
CA LYS A 89 18.22 -2.97 2.71
C LYS A 89 18.36 -1.83 1.71
N ALA A 90 17.24 -1.25 1.29
CA ALA A 90 17.20 -0.07 0.42
C ALA A 90 17.49 1.26 1.16
N GLY A 91 17.81 1.21 2.44
CA GLY A 91 18.07 2.38 3.28
C GLY A 91 16.82 3.02 3.88
N GLY A 92 15.67 2.36 3.79
CA GLY A 92 14.40 2.84 4.32
C GLY A 92 14.23 2.55 5.82
N ILE A 93 13.28 3.26 6.42
CA ILE A 93 12.88 3.12 7.82
C ILE A 93 11.55 2.40 7.88
N ALA A 94 11.48 1.37 8.71
CA ALA A 94 10.30 0.51 8.87
C ALA A 94 9.71 0.62 10.27
N ALA A 95 8.39 0.50 10.35
CA ALA A 95 7.66 0.38 11.61
C ALA A 95 6.73 -0.84 11.58
N PHE A 96 6.58 -1.48 12.73
CA PHE A 96 5.72 -2.63 12.95
C PHE A 96 4.76 -2.34 14.10
N ILE A 97 3.48 -2.35 13.84
CA ILE A 97 2.41 -2.19 14.84
C ILE A 97 1.91 -3.61 15.16
N ASP A 98 2.35 -4.12 16.29
CA ASP A 98 2.06 -5.47 16.77
C ASP A 98 0.78 -5.49 17.61
N ALA A 99 -0.37 -5.55 16.94
CA ALA A 99 -1.66 -5.60 17.61
C ALA A 99 -1.96 -6.98 18.24
N GLU A 100 -1.25 -8.02 17.84
CA GLU A 100 -1.39 -9.36 18.42
C GLU A 100 -0.48 -9.58 19.63
N HIS A 101 0.47 -8.69 19.89
CA HIS A 101 1.50 -8.83 20.93
C HIS A 101 2.32 -10.12 20.80
N ALA A 102 2.59 -10.51 19.56
CA ALA A 102 3.21 -11.80 19.21
C ALA A 102 4.48 -11.67 18.37
N PHE A 103 5.09 -10.48 18.32
CA PHE A 103 6.29 -10.23 17.51
C PHE A 103 7.47 -11.09 18.01
N ASP A 104 8.00 -11.92 17.11
CA ASP A 104 9.19 -12.73 17.34
C ASP A 104 10.42 -12.07 16.71
N LYS A 105 11.26 -11.46 17.57
CA LYS A 105 12.46 -10.75 17.14
C LYS A 105 13.51 -11.68 16.51
N PHE A 106 13.62 -12.92 16.99
CA PHE A 106 14.60 -13.88 16.47
C PHE A 106 14.20 -14.37 15.08
N TYR A 107 12.91 -14.62 14.92
CA TYR A 107 12.38 -14.97 13.61
C TYR A 107 12.55 -13.82 12.61
N ALA A 108 12.20 -12.60 12.99
CA ALA A 108 12.40 -11.41 12.15
C ALA A 108 13.87 -11.24 11.76
N GLN A 109 14.79 -11.38 12.71
CA GLN A 109 16.23 -11.27 12.46
C GLN A 109 16.72 -12.37 11.50
N ASN A 110 16.24 -13.60 11.64
CA ASN A 110 16.59 -14.70 10.73
C ASN A 110 16.09 -14.47 9.30
N LEU A 111 15.02 -13.71 9.13
CA LEU A 111 14.50 -13.29 7.81
C LEU A 111 15.24 -12.07 7.23
N GLY A 112 16.19 -11.50 7.96
CA GLY A 112 17.01 -10.39 7.52
C GLY A 112 16.54 -9.00 7.97
N VAL A 113 15.59 -8.93 8.90
CA VAL A 113 15.17 -7.66 9.51
C VAL A 113 16.27 -7.14 10.42
N ASP A 114 16.65 -5.89 10.25
CA ASP A 114 17.46 -5.15 11.21
C ASP A 114 16.58 -4.74 12.39
N ILE A 115 16.60 -5.56 13.43
CA ILE A 115 15.76 -5.40 14.62
C ILE A 115 16.19 -4.20 15.49
N ASP A 116 17.45 -3.78 15.41
CA ASP A 116 17.96 -2.67 16.19
C ASP A 116 17.43 -1.31 15.69
N ASN A 117 17.08 -1.24 14.40
CA ASN A 117 16.54 -0.07 13.75
C ASN A 117 15.03 -0.19 13.40
N LEU A 118 14.38 -1.28 13.78
CA LEU A 118 12.95 -1.44 13.58
C LEU A 118 12.17 -0.68 14.66
N ILE A 119 11.27 0.21 14.24
CA ILE A 119 10.32 0.86 15.13
C ILE A 119 9.19 -0.13 15.41
N ILE A 120 8.93 -0.43 16.68
CA ILE A 120 7.83 -1.33 17.07
C ILE A 120 6.90 -0.64 18.07
N SER A 121 5.61 -0.88 17.93
CA SER A 121 4.58 -0.47 18.87
C SER A 121 3.64 -1.63 19.14
N GLN A 122 3.23 -1.77 20.40
CA GLN A 122 2.23 -2.76 20.86
C GLN A 122 1.06 -2.01 21.50
N PRO A 123 0.09 -1.56 20.69
CA PRO A 123 -1.03 -0.75 21.16
C PRO A 123 -2.01 -1.59 22.00
N ASP A 124 -2.68 -0.93 22.95
CA ASP A 124 -3.68 -1.56 23.82
C ASP A 124 -5.04 -1.73 23.13
N HIS A 125 -5.34 -0.87 22.17
CA HIS A 125 -6.62 -0.87 21.43
C HIS A 125 -6.47 -0.31 20.02
N GLY A 126 -7.50 -0.53 19.19
CA GLY A 126 -7.46 -0.20 17.75
C GLY A 126 -7.26 1.27 17.46
N GLU A 127 -7.94 2.17 18.17
CA GLU A 127 -7.81 3.61 17.98
C GLU A 127 -6.37 4.08 18.23
N GLN A 128 -5.72 3.57 19.28
CA GLN A 128 -4.31 3.87 19.56
C GLN A 128 -3.39 3.37 18.45
N ALA A 129 -3.62 2.17 17.93
CA ALA A 129 -2.85 1.63 16.81
C ALA A 129 -2.94 2.51 15.57
N LEU A 130 -4.13 2.98 15.23
CA LEU A 130 -4.37 3.85 14.07
C LEU A 130 -3.78 5.23 14.27
N GLU A 131 -3.89 5.81 15.46
CA GLU A 131 -3.30 7.12 15.78
C GLU A 131 -1.76 7.08 15.72
N ILE A 132 -1.13 6.05 16.27
CA ILE A 132 0.32 5.85 16.17
C ILE A 132 0.72 5.72 14.70
N THR A 133 0.01 4.90 13.93
CA THR A 133 0.26 4.71 12.50
C THR A 133 0.16 6.01 11.72
N GLU A 134 -0.90 6.80 11.97
CA GLU A 134 -1.09 8.09 11.32
C GLU A 134 0.06 9.06 11.63
N ASN A 135 0.48 9.16 12.89
CA ASN A 135 1.59 10.03 13.29
C ASN A 135 2.91 9.61 12.65
N LEU A 136 3.18 8.30 12.57
CA LEU A 136 4.38 7.78 11.90
C LEU A 136 4.38 8.13 10.40
N ILE A 137 3.24 7.96 9.73
CA ILE A 137 3.10 8.31 8.31
C ILE A 137 3.24 9.82 8.09
N ARG A 138 2.63 10.64 8.94
CA ARG A 138 2.71 12.11 8.85
C ARG A 138 4.11 12.66 9.05
N SER A 139 4.99 11.93 9.74
CA SER A 139 6.39 12.32 9.91
C SER A 139 7.14 12.43 8.58
N GLY A 140 6.69 11.74 7.54
CA GLY A 140 7.35 11.65 6.23
C GLY A 140 8.66 10.86 6.24
N ALA A 141 9.04 10.26 7.38
CA ALA A 141 10.31 9.57 7.54
C ALA A 141 10.21 8.04 7.38
N ILE A 142 8.98 7.50 7.42
CA ILE A 142 8.74 6.06 7.38
C ILE A 142 8.48 5.61 5.93
N ASP A 143 9.17 4.58 5.50
CA ASP A 143 9.03 3.99 4.17
C ASP A 143 7.98 2.87 4.12
N ILE A 144 7.85 2.12 5.20
CA ILE A 144 6.87 1.05 5.34
C ILE A 144 6.35 0.97 6.77
N VAL A 145 5.04 0.84 6.91
CA VAL A 145 4.37 0.52 8.18
C VAL A 145 3.60 -0.79 8.00
N VAL A 146 3.82 -1.72 8.89
CA VAL A 146 3.06 -2.98 8.97
C VAL A 146 2.15 -2.93 10.18
N ILE A 147 0.89 -3.31 10.02
CA ILE A 147 -0.07 -3.54 11.12
C ILE A 147 -0.41 -5.03 11.11
N ASP A 148 -0.04 -5.73 12.15
CA ASP A 148 -0.28 -7.17 12.28
C ASP A 148 -0.99 -7.47 13.61
N SER A 149 -2.24 -7.82 13.59
CA SER A 149 -3.15 -7.87 12.46
C SER A 149 -4.35 -6.93 12.69
N VAL A 150 -5.02 -6.53 11.60
CA VAL A 150 -6.25 -5.73 11.68
C VAL A 150 -7.34 -6.45 12.48
N ALA A 151 -7.40 -7.77 12.41
CA ALA A 151 -8.35 -8.60 13.17
C ALA A 151 -8.15 -8.51 14.69
N ALA A 152 -6.97 -8.13 15.16
CA ALA A 152 -6.66 -7.94 16.58
C ALA A 152 -6.92 -6.52 17.09
N LEU A 153 -7.32 -5.60 16.21
CA LEU A 153 -7.65 -4.22 16.58
C LEU A 153 -9.00 -4.17 17.28
N THR A 154 -9.00 -4.29 18.60
CA THR A 154 -10.20 -4.20 19.43
C THR A 154 -10.52 -2.74 19.73
N PRO A 155 -11.75 -2.28 19.52
CA PRO A 155 -12.17 -0.93 19.89
C PRO A 155 -12.02 -0.68 21.40
N LYS A 156 -11.59 0.53 21.77
CA LYS A 156 -11.44 0.92 23.18
C LYS A 156 -12.74 0.71 23.97
N SER A 157 -13.88 1.03 23.38
CA SER A 157 -15.20 0.85 23.97
C SER A 157 -15.52 -0.62 24.30
N GLU A 158 -14.90 -1.56 23.62
CA GLU A 158 -15.04 -3.00 23.95
C GLU A 158 -14.21 -3.42 25.12
N ILE A 159 -13.04 -2.79 25.30
CA ILE A 159 -12.14 -3.10 26.39
C ILE A 159 -12.66 -2.49 27.72
N GLU A 160 -13.18 -1.25 27.66
CA GLU A 160 -13.67 -0.49 28.81
C GLU A 160 -15.15 -0.72 29.14
N GLY A 161 -15.92 -1.38 28.26
CA GLY A 161 -17.35 -1.63 28.44
C GLY A 161 -17.65 -2.79 29.38
N GLU A 162 -18.83 -2.75 30.02
CA GLU A 162 -19.32 -3.85 30.84
C GLU A 162 -19.88 -4.99 29.99
N MET A 163 -19.89 -6.21 30.54
CA MET A 163 -20.44 -7.38 29.86
C MET A 163 -21.94 -7.22 29.65
N GLY A 164 -22.36 -7.13 28.37
CA GLY A 164 -23.77 -6.95 27.99
C GLY A 164 -24.11 -5.58 27.43
N ASP A 165 -23.17 -4.64 27.37
CA ASP A 165 -23.37 -3.35 26.70
C ASP A 165 -23.60 -3.55 25.21
N SER A 166 -24.62 -2.89 24.69
CA SER A 166 -24.90 -2.84 23.25
C SER A 166 -23.92 -1.88 22.57
N LYS A 167 -23.19 -2.39 21.58
CA LYS A 167 -22.18 -1.63 20.83
C LYS A 167 -22.58 -1.44 19.38
#